data_52e22232c13efc0d0a6ae3b5b810ffde
#
_entry.id   52e22232c13efc0d0a6ae3b5b810ffde
#
_cell.length_a   1.000
_cell.length_b   1.000
_cell.length_c   1.000
_cell.angle_alpha   90.00
_cell.angle_beta   90.00
_cell.angle_gamma   90.00
#
_symmetry.space_group_name_H-M   'P 1'
#
loop_
_entity.id
_entity.type
_entity.pdbx_description
1 polymer ?
#
loop_
_entity_poly.entity_id
_entity_poly.type
_entity_poly.pdbx_seq_one_letter_code
_entity_poly.pdbx_strand_id
1 'polypeptide(L)'
;MDVLLFNLGWMSFNVFLAIVPVVFGFLMLRNRYLTIKIIASMLWVTFLPNTLYLITDIIHFLEDAVILSGTYLAIDLFMYLFLVVLGILTFTLSIYPFERLVFPNKKNIKRNIPTFFILNSIIGFGMVLGRVQRANSWEVFTDTGKVIVLSLNTLSSLELMLLALIFGFSCQGKAVRG
;
A
#
# COMPACT_ATOMS: atom_id res chain seq x y z
N MET A 1 -24.38 15.14 -6.12
CA MET A 1 -24.48 13.72 -6.51
C MET A 1 -23.31 13.29 -7.37
N ASP A 2 -22.83 14.14 -8.26
CA ASP A 2 -21.72 13.83 -9.18
C ASP A 2 -20.40 13.56 -8.47
N VAL A 3 -20.09 14.29 -7.38
CA VAL A 3 -18.88 14.05 -6.55
C VAL A 3 -18.90 12.65 -5.95
N LEU A 4 -20.02 12.20 -5.37
CA LEU A 4 -20.11 10.87 -4.77
C LEU A 4 -19.95 9.74 -5.80
N LEU A 5 -20.54 9.90 -7.01
CA LEU A 5 -20.39 8.93 -8.09
C LEU A 5 -18.95 8.88 -8.61
N PHE A 6 -18.30 10.05 -8.73
CA PHE A 6 -16.90 10.14 -9.08
C PHE A 6 -16.02 9.43 -8.03
N ASN A 7 -16.27 9.74 -6.73
CA ASN A 7 -15.52 9.11 -5.62
C ASN A 7 -15.71 7.59 -5.61
N LEU A 8 -16.92 7.10 -5.80
CA LEU A 8 -17.21 5.68 -5.87
C LEU A 8 -16.40 4.98 -6.98
N GLY A 9 -16.24 5.62 -8.13
CA GLY A 9 -15.49 5.07 -9.27
C GLY A 9 -14.01 4.85 -8.92
N TRP A 10 -13.30 5.90 -8.53
CA TRP A 10 -11.86 5.78 -8.23
C TRP A 10 -11.58 5.00 -6.94
N MET A 11 -12.43 5.11 -5.91
CA MET A 11 -12.33 4.32 -4.69
C MET A 11 -12.45 2.82 -4.98
N SER A 12 -13.42 2.42 -5.80
CA SER A 12 -13.60 1.02 -6.21
C SER A 12 -12.37 0.48 -6.95
N PHE A 13 -11.77 1.29 -7.80
CA PHE A 13 -10.55 0.93 -8.49
C PHE A 13 -9.36 0.77 -7.53
N ASN A 14 -9.20 1.69 -6.57
CA ASN A 14 -8.15 1.58 -5.54
C ASN A 14 -8.35 0.35 -4.64
N VAL A 15 -9.60 0.01 -4.28
CA VAL A 15 -9.90 -1.24 -3.55
C VAL A 15 -9.49 -2.45 -4.38
N PHE A 16 -9.80 -2.49 -5.66
CA PHE A 16 -9.35 -3.57 -6.54
C PHE A 16 -7.83 -3.72 -6.53
N LEU A 17 -7.08 -2.62 -6.66
CA LEU A 17 -5.61 -2.65 -6.60
C LEU A 17 -5.07 -3.09 -5.24
N ALA A 18 -5.76 -2.79 -4.15
CA ALA A 18 -5.37 -3.22 -2.80
C ALA A 18 -5.64 -4.71 -2.53
N ILE A 19 -6.56 -5.34 -3.27
CA ILE A 19 -6.80 -6.78 -3.21
C ILE A 19 -5.68 -7.57 -3.92
N VAL A 20 -5.07 -7.01 -4.95
CA VAL A 20 -4.01 -7.66 -5.74
C VAL A 20 -2.89 -8.22 -4.86
N PRO A 21 -2.26 -7.47 -3.96
CA PRO A 21 -1.20 -7.99 -3.10
C PRO A 21 -1.69 -9.04 -2.11
N VAL A 22 -2.96 -9.02 -1.69
CA VAL A 22 -3.55 -10.10 -0.87
C VAL A 22 -3.52 -11.42 -1.64
N VAL A 23 -4.03 -11.41 -2.88
CA VAL A 23 -4.09 -12.61 -3.73
C VAL A 23 -2.69 -13.16 -3.99
N PHE A 24 -1.74 -12.31 -4.39
CA PHE A 24 -0.37 -12.75 -4.68
C PHE A 24 0.40 -13.18 -3.43
N GLY A 25 0.15 -12.56 -2.27
CA GLY A 25 0.69 -13.01 -1.00
C GLY A 25 0.28 -14.44 -0.66
N PHE A 26 -1.01 -14.76 -0.76
CA PHE A 26 -1.50 -16.12 -0.54
C PHE A 26 -1.05 -17.10 -1.62
N LEU A 27 -0.93 -16.67 -2.88
CA LEU A 27 -0.38 -17.48 -3.96
C LEU A 27 1.08 -17.86 -3.68
N MET A 28 1.90 -16.89 -3.24
CA MET A 28 3.28 -17.10 -2.81
C MET A 28 3.37 -18.11 -1.65
N LEU A 29 2.48 -18.00 -0.65
CA LEU A 29 2.48 -18.89 0.51
C LEU A 29 2.09 -20.34 0.14
N ARG A 30 1.07 -20.52 -0.70
CA ARG A 30 0.48 -21.84 -0.99
C ARG A 30 1.18 -22.61 -2.09
N ASN A 31 1.88 -21.92 -3.00
CA ASN A 31 2.46 -22.57 -4.17
C ASN A 31 3.77 -23.28 -3.81
N ARG A 32 4.02 -24.44 -4.45
CA ARG A 32 5.27 -25.20 -4.30
C ARG A 32 6.31 -24.89 -5.37
N TYR A 33 5.90 -24.34 -6.50
CA TYR A 33 6.80 -24.03 -7.63
C TYR A 33 7.52 -22.72 -7.39
N LEU A 34 8.87 -22.76 -7.44
CA LEU A 34 9.72 -21.59 -7.17
C LEU A 34 9.44 -20.43 -8.13
N THR A 35 9.26 -20.73 -9.41
CA THR A 35 8.97 -19.72 -10.43
C THR A 35 7.70 -18.92 -10.10
N ILE A 36 6.63 -19.63 -9.69
CA ILE A 36 5.37 -18.96 -9.31
C ILE A 36 5.56 -18.13 -8.04
N LYS A 37 6.32 -18.63 -7.07
CA LYS A 37 6.65 -17.86 -5.86
C LYS A 37 7.38 -16.56 -6.19
N ILE A 38 8.38 -16.61 -7.08
CA ILE A 38 9.14 -15.42 -7.49
C ILE A 38 8.23 -14.39 -8.16
N ILE A 39 7.45 -14.82 -9.16
CA ILE A 39 6.52 -13.92 -9.86
C ILE A 39 5.49 -13.33 -8.90
N ALA A 40 4.90 -14.17 -8.04
CA ALA A 40 3.93 -13.72 -7.04
C ALA A 40 4.55 -12.73 -6.04
N SER A 41 5.81 -12.94 -5.63
CA SER A 41 6.53 -12.01 -4.73
C SER A 41 6.79 -10.66 -5.39
N MET A 42 7.16 -10.65 -6.67
CA MET A 42 7.38 -9.40 -7.43
C MET A 42 6.07 -8.61 -7.54
N LEU A 43 4.97 -9.26 -7.92
CA LEU A 43 3.67 -8.64 -8.01
C LEU A 43 3.17 -8.19 -6.64
N TRP A 44 3.36 -9.01 -5.61
CA TRP A 44 3.01 -8.67 -4.24
C TRP A 44 3.70 -7.38 -3.76
N VAL A 45 5.03 -7.27 -3.92
CA VAL A 45 5.77 -6.09 -3.46
C VAL A 45 5.41 -4.83 -4.25
N THR A 46 5.18 -4.97 -5.56
CA THR A 46 4.82 -3.85 -6.45
C THR A 46 3.46 -3.25 -6.08
N PHE A 47 2.48 -4.10 -5.73
CA PHE A 47 1.13 -3.65 -5.43
C PHE A 47 0.88 -3.41 -3.94
N LEU A 48 1.78 -3.83 -3.04
CA LEU A 48 1.62 -3.70 -1.60
C LEU A 48 1.36 -2.26 -1.11
N PRO A 49 2.00 -1.21 -1.66
CA PRO A 49 1.71 0.17 -1.28
C PRO A 49 0.26 0.61 -1.51
N ASN A 50 -0.46 -0.02 -2.47
CA ASN A 50 -1.87 0.33 -2.75
C ASN A 50 -2.79 0.06 -1.55
N THR A 51 -2.46 -0.89 -0.69
CA THR A 51 -3.23 -1.13 0.54
C THR A 51 -3.19 0.07 1.49
N LEU A 52 -2.04 0.77 1.54
CA LEU A 52 -1.86 1.96 2.37
C LEU A 52 -2.44 3.22 1.70
N TYR A 53 -2.53 3.25 0.38
CA TYR A 53 -3.22 4.36 -0.30
C TYR A 53 -4.66 4.48 0.17
N LEU A 54 -5.39 3.37 0.36
CA LEU A 54 -6.75 3.39 0.88
C LEU A 54 -6.87 4.11 2.24
N ILE A 55 -5.83 3.98 3.08
CA ILE A 55 -5.80 4.64 4.40
C ILE A 55 -5.51 6.14 4.25
N THR A 56 -4.57 6.50 3.39
CA THR A 56 -4.15 7.89 3.21
C THR A 56 -5.11 8.69 2.32
N ASP A 57 -6.00 8.03 1.58
CA ASP A 57 -7.03 8.67 0.74
C ASP A 57 -8.03 9.51 1.54
N ILE A 58 -8.14 9.26 2.87
CA ILE A 58 -9.01 10.07 3.74
C ILE A 58 -8.71 11.57 3.69
N ILE A 59 -7.52 11.98 3.26
CA ILE A 59 -7.17 13.39 3.13
C ILE A 59 -8.04 14.10 2.09
N HIS A 60 -8.51 13.40 1.04
CA HIS A 60 -9.39 13.95 0.02
C HIS A 60 -10.80 14.28 0.55
N PHE A 61 -11.20 13.63 1.67
CA PHE A 61 -12.44 14.02 2.35
C PHE A 61 -12.44 15.49 2.76
N LEU A 62 -11.29 16.06 3.12
CA LEU A 62 -11.19 17.48 3.51
C LEU A 62 -11.48 18.41 2.31
N GLU A 63 -11.12 18.00 1.09
CA GLU A 63 -11.42 18.73 -0.14
C GLU A 63 -12.91 18.65 -0.47
N ASP A 64 -13.50 17.46 -0.35
CA ASP A 64 -14.92 17.22 -0.59
C ASP A 64 -15.82 17.90 0.45
N ALA A 65 -15.37 18.01 1.70
CA ALA A 65 -16.10 18.68 2.78
C ALA A 65 -16.31 20.19 2.55
N VAL A 66 -15.54 20.81 1.67
CA VAL A 66 -15.75 22.21 1.25
C VAL A 66 -16.92 22.34 0.29
N ILE A 67 -17.21 21.28 -0.48
CA ILE A 67 -18.20 21.27 -1.57
C ILE A 67 -19.51 20.63 -1.11
N LEU A 68 -19.43 19.57 -0.33
CA LEU A 68 -20.56 18.77 0.12
C LEU A 68 -21.14 19.30 1.44
N SER A 69 -22.45 19.13 1.64
CA SER A 69 -23.13 19.50 2.87
C SER A 69 -24.26 18.51 3.22
N GLY A 70 -24.65 18.52 4.49
CA GLY A 70 -25.79 17.73 4.98
C GLY A 70 -25.58 16.22 4.76
N THR A 71 -26.60 15.56 4.22
CA THR A 71 -26.61 14.10 4.02
C THR A 71 -25.52 13.62 3.07
N TYR A 72 -25.18 14.40 2.02
CA TYR A 72 -24.15 14.03 1.07
C TYR A 72 -22.76 14.01 1.71
N LEU A 73 -22.46 14.95 2.59
CA LEU A 73 -21.21 14.96 3.35
C LEU A 73 -21.12 13.75 4.30
N ALA A 74 -22.23 13.36 4.94
CA ALA A 74 -22.26 12.18 5.82
C ALA A 74 -22.04 10.87 5.05
N ILE A 75 -22.61 10.75 3.85
CA ILE A 75 -22.38 9.59 2.98
C ILE A 75 -20.91 9.52 2.55
N ASP A 76 -20.34 10.65 2.15
CA ASP A 76 -18.95 10.73 1.72
C ASP A 76 -17.99 10.36 2.85
N LEU A 77 -18.20 10.90 4.05
CA LEU A 77 -17.44 10.51 5.25
C LEU A 77 -17.50 8.99 5.49
N PHE A 78 -18.68 8.39 5.37
CA PHE A 78 -18.85 6.94 5.53
C PHE A 78 -18.05 6.17 4.47
N MET A 79 -18.04 6.62 3.22
CA MET A 79 -17.26 6.01 2.13
C MET A 79 -15.76 6.03 2.45
N TYR A 80 -15.21 7.17 2.90
CA TYR A 80 -13.80 7.28 3.30
C TYR A 80 -13.45 6.43 4.52
N LEU A 81 -14.30 6.40 5.56
CA LEU A 81 -14.08 5.54 6.72
C LEU A 81 -14.09 4.05 6.34
N PHE A 82 -15.00 3.65 5.46
CA PHE A 82 -15.05 2.29 4.93
C PHE A 82 -13.79 1.95 4.15
N LEU A 83 -13.28 2.89 3.34
CA LEU A 83 -12.04 2.75 2.60
C LEU A 83 -10.83 2.51 3.54
N VAL A 84 -10.74 3.29 4.63
CA VAL A 84 -9.69 3.12 5.65
C VAL A 84 -9.74 1.72 6.28
N VAL A 85 -10.94 1.25 6.64
CA VAL A 85 -11.12 -0.11 7.20
C VAL A 85 -10.65 -1.16 6.19
N LEU A 86 -11.04 -1.04 4.91
CA LEU A 86 -10.58 -1.94 3.85
C LEU A 86 -9.06 -1.88 3.67
N GLY A 87 -8.45 -0.69 3.76
CA GLY A 87 -6.99 -0.52 3.70
C GLY A 87 -6.28 -1.27 4.82
N ILE A 88 -6.75 -1.15 6.07
CA ILE A 88 -6.19 -1.88 7.22
C ILE A 88 -6.34 -3.40 7.03
N LEU A 89 -7.49 -3.86 6.59
CA LEU A 89 -7.76 -5.27 6.37
C LEU A 89 -6.88 -5.84 5.25
N THR A 90 -6.83 -5.19 4.09
CA THR A 90 -6.04 -5.65 2.94
C THR A 90 -4.54 -5.61 3.24
N PHE A 91 -4.05 -4.58 3.95
CA PHE A 91 -2.66 -4.53 4.41
C PHE A 91 -2.32 -5.70 5.34
N THR A 92 -3.13 -5.93 6.37
CA THR A 92 -2.91 -7.02 7.33
C THR A 92 -2.92 -8.39 6.65
N LEU A 93 -3.90 -8.62 5.75
CA LEU A 93 -4.00 -9.85 4.98
C LEU A 93 -2.84 -10.04 4.00
N SER A 94 -2.30 -8.95 3.44
CA SER A 94 -1.15 -9.00 2.52
C SER A 94 0.16 -9.32 3.24
N ILE A 95 0.36 -8.80 4.45
CA ILE A 95 1.59 -9.02 5.23
C ILE A 95 1.62 -10.42 5.84
N TYR A 96 0.49 -10.99 6.23
CA TYR A 96 0.40 -12.30 6.86
C TYR A 96 1.14 -13.44 6.11
N PRO A 97 1.00 -13.61 4.78
CA PRO A 97 1.74 -14.63 4.03
C PRO A 97 3.25 -14.44 4.09
N PHE A 98 3.72 -13.19 4.01
CA PHE A 98 5.14 -12.86 4.11
C PHE A 98 5.69 -13.24 5.50
N GLU A 99 4.98 -12.87 6.57
CA GLU A 99 5.38 -13.23 7.93
C GLU A 99 5.48 -14.75 8.12
N ARG A 100 4.55 -15.51 7.57
CA ARG A 100 4.56 -16.99 7.64
C ARG A 100 5.70 -17.61 6.89
N LEU A 101 6.12 -17.04 5.76
CA LEU A 101 7.24 -17.55 4.96
C LEU A 101 8.60 -17.20 5.57
N VAL A 102 8.76 -15.97 6.05
CA VAL A 102 10.05 -15.46 6.52
C VAL A 102 10.25 -15.79 7.99
N PHE A 103 9.18 -15.88 8.79
CA PHE A 103 9.24 -16.09 10.24
C PHE A 103 8.40 -17.29 10.70
N PRO A 104 8.71 -18.51 10.27
CA PRO A 104 7.96 -19.69 10.66
C PRO A 104 7.98 -19.93 12.18
N ASN A 105 9.04 -19.47 12.89
CA ASN A 105 9.19 -19.56 14.34
C ASN A 105 9.15 -18.18 14.99
N LYS A 106 8.05 -17.83 15.69
CA LYS A 106 7.86 -16.56 16.39
C LYS A 106 8.90 -16.25 17.49
N LYS A 107 9.69 -17.23 17.94
CA LYS A 107 10.67 -17.07 19.06
C LYS A 107 11.82 -16.10 18.78
N ASN A 108 12.03 -15.67 17.54
CA ASN A 108 13.19 -14.86 17.13
C ASN A 108 12.81 -13.49 16.54
N ILE A 109 11.75 -12.84 17.05
CA ILE A 109 11.28 -11.52 16.54
C ILE A 109 12.39 -10.47 16.54
N LYS A 110 13.25 -10.43 17.59
CA LYS A 110 14.36 -9.46 17.67
C LYS A 110 15.40 -9.63 16.54
N ARG A 111 15.64 -10.87 16.09
CA ARG A 111 16.58 -11.16 14.99
C ARG A 111 16.05 -10.72 13.63
N ASN A 112 14.76 -10.45 13.55
CA ASN A 112 14.05 -10.18 12.31
C ASN A 112 13.78 -8.66 12.07
N ILE A 113 14.22 -7.81 13.01
CA ILE A 113 14.09 -6.34 12.90
C ILE A 113 14.64 -5.82 11.55
N PRO A 114 15.83 -6.25 11.08
CA PRO A 114 16.35 -5.79 9.79
C PRO A 114 15.43 -6.09 8.60
N THR A 115 14.80 -7.28 8.60
CA THR A 115 13.90 -7.67 7.50
C THR A 115 12.64 -6.82 7.48
N PHE A 116 12.07 -6.51 8.64
CA PHE A 116 10.95 -5.57 8.73
C PHE A 116 11.35 -4.15 8.34
N PHE A 117 12.57 -3.73 8.72
CA PHE A 117 13.09 -2.43 8.31
C PHE A 117 13.20 -2.32 6.78
N ILE A 118 13.76 -3.33 6.12
CA ILE A 118 13.88 -3.38 4.66
C ILE A 118 12.50 -3.37 4.01
N LEU A 119 11.56 -4.21 4.48
CA LEU A 119 10.22 -4.27 3.95
C LEU A 119 9.51 -2.91 4.07
N ASN A 120 9.58 -2.28 5.23
CA ASN A 120 8.95 -0.98 5.46
C ASN A 120 9.58 0.13 4.61
N SER A 121 10.90 0.07 4.39
CA SER A 121 11.58 1.01 3.49
C SER A 121 11.10 0.84 2.04
N ILE A 122 10.89 -0.39 1.59
CA ILE A 122 10.33 -0.68 0.26
C ILE A 122 8.89 -0.16 0.15
N ILE A 123 8.06 -0.41 1.16
CA ILE A 123 6.67 0.08 1.21
C ILE A 123 6.65 1.61 1.19
N GLY A 124 7.46 2.26 2.05
CA GLY A 124 7.55 3.71 2.11
C GLY A 124 8.04 4.32 0.80
N PHE A 125 9.02 3.69 0.14
CA PHE A 125 9.48 4.09 -1.19
C PHE A 125 8.35 4.00 -2.23
N GLY A 126 7.58 2.90 -2.24
CA GLY A 126 6.40 2.75 -3.09
C GLY A 126 5.33 3.80 -2.80
N MET A 127 5.13 4.16 -1.53
CA MET A 127 4.21 5.25 -1.14
C MET A 127 4.64 6.59 -1.72
N VAL A 128 5.92 6.93 -1.68
CA VAL A 128 6.45 8.18 -2.27
C VAL A 128 6.30 8.16 -3.78
N LEU A 129 6.63 7.06 -4.44
CA LEU A 129 6.45 6.95 -5.89
C LEU A 129 4.99 7.16 -6.30
N GLY A 130 4.05 6.53 -5.63
CA GLY A 130 2.63 6.63 -5.99
C GLY A 130 1.99 7.96 -5.59
N ARG A 131 2.21 8.43 -4.37
CA ARG A 131 1.56 9.63 -3.84
C ARG A 131 2.22 10.94 -4.24
N VAL A 132 3.54 10.99 -4.21
CA VAL A 132 4.29 12.23 -4.46
C VAL A 132 4.66 12.34 -5.93
N GLN A 133 5.19 11.28 -6.51
CA GLN A 133 5.63 11.24 -7.91
C GLN A 133 4.51 10.85 -8.89
N ARG A 134 3.34 10.43 -8.40
CA ARG A 134 2.18 10.00 -9.19
C ARG A 134 2.50 8.86 -10.16
N ALA A 135 3.35 7.94 -9.74
CA ALA A 135 3.63 6.70 -10.47
C ALA A 135 2.65 5.61 -10.01
N ASN A 136 1.82 5.14 -10.91
CA ASN A 136 0.88 4.05 -10.60
C ASN A 136 1.60 2.71 -10.60
N SER A 137 1.18 1.78 -9.73
CA SER A 137 1.82 0.44 -9.61
C SER A 137 1.80 -0.36 -10.90
N TRP A 138 0.79 -0.18 -11.77
CA TRP A 138 0.73 -0.85 -13.09
C TRP A 138 1.69 -0.24 -14.12
N GLU A 139 2.16 1.01 -13.92
CA GLU A 139 3.11 1.67 -14.83
C GLU A 139 4.47 0.97 -14.82
N VAL A 140 4.77 0.16 -13.80
CA VAL A 140 5.93 -0.74 -13.80
C VAL A 140 5.93 -1.65 -15.04
N PHE A 141 4.76 -1.98 -15.58
CA PHE A 141 4.58 -2.86 -16.74
C PHE A 141 4.26 -2.11 -18.02
N THR A 142 3.63 -0.94 -17.95
CA THR A 142 3.14 -0.17 -19.12
C THR A 142 4.07 0.97 -19.50
N ASP A 143 4.78 1.58 -18.54
CA ASP A 143 5.73 2.68 -18.74
C ASP A 143 6.91 2.56 -17.77
N THR A 144 7.67 1.48 -17.92
CA THR A 144 8.84 1.17 -17.08
C THR A 144 9.87 2.31 -17.09
N GLY A 145 10.04 3.00 -18.23
CA GLY A 145 10.97 4.12 -18.36
C GLY A 145 10.64 5.27 -17.42
N LYS A 146 9.36 5.66 -17.36
CA LYS A 146 8.86 6.67 -16.41
C LYS A 146 9.15 6.26 -14.97
N VAL A 147 8.83 5.02 -14.59
CA VAL A 147 9.02 4.53 -13.22
C VAL A 147 10.49 4.53 -12.83
N ILE A 148 11.40 4.15 -13.74
CA ILE A 148 12.85 4.19 -13.48
C ILE A 148 13.31 5.63 -13.21
N VAL A 149 12.92 6.59 -14.06
CA VAL A 149 13.30 8.00 -13.89
C VAL A 149 12.80 8.54 -12.55
N LEU A 150 11.53 8.29 -12.21
CA LEU A 150 10.94 8.73 -10.94
C LEU A 150 11.61 8.06 -9.74
N SER A 151 12.00 6.79 -9.86
CA SER A 151 12.74 6.06 -8.81
C SER A 151 14.11 6.67 -8.59
N LEU A 152 14.85 7.00 -9.67
CA LEU A 152 16.15 7.65 -9.57
C LEU A 152 16.04 9.06 -8.96
N ASN A 153 15.00 9.83 -9.34
CA ASN A 153 14.73 11.14 -8.74
C ASN A 153 14.44 11.02 -7.24
N THR A 154 13.66 10.01 -6.84
CA THR A 154 13.36 9.76 -5.42
C THR A 154 14.63 9.40 -4.65
N LEU A 155 15.49 8.55 -5.20
CA LEU A 155 16.76 8.15 -4.58
C LEU A 155 17.78 9.29 -4.49
N SER A 156 17.76 10.23 -5.43
CA SER A 156 18.67 11.39 -5.44
C SER A 156 18.22 12.54 -4.55
N SER A 157 16.93 12.57 -4.14
CA SER A 157 16.38 13.61 -3.29
C SER A 157 16.35 13.16 -1.83
N LEU A 158 17.12 13.86 -0.97
CA LEU A 158 17.12 13.59 0.48
C LEU A 158 15.73 13.74 1.10
N GLU A 159 14.94 14.73 0.65
CA GLU A 159 13.60 14.98 1.17
C GLU A 159 12.66 13.81 0.87
N LEU A 160 12.67 13.29 -0.36
CA LEU A 160 11.83 12.17 -0.77
C LEU A 160 12.27 10.87 -0.08
N MET A 161 13.56 10.67 0.14
CA MET A 161 14.08 9.54 0.91
C MET A 161 13.65 9.61 2.38
N LEU A 162 13.68 10.78 3.01
CA LEU A 162 13.20 10.96 4.38
C LEU A 162 11.69 10.70 4.47
N LEU A 163 10.90 11.19 3.51
CA LEU A 163 9.46 10.88 3.43
C LEU A 163 9.21 9.39 3.29
N ALA A 164 9.97 8.68 2.46
CA ALA A 164 9.86 7.24 2.31
C ALA A 164 10.11 6.50 3.64
N LEU A 165 11.12 6.92 4.39
CA LEU A 165 11.40 6.37 5.72
C LEU A 165 10.25 6.67 6.70
N ILE A 166 9.72 7.90 6.73
CA ILE A 166 8.59 8.28 7.60
C ILE A 166 7.37 7.42 7.30
N PHE A 167 7.00 7.25 6.03
CA PHE A 167 5.88 6.38 5.64
C PHE A 167 6.13 4.91 6.04
N GLY A 168 7.34 4.41 5.80
CA GLY A 168 7.70 3.04 6.17
C GLY A 168 7.64 2.80 7.68
N PHE A 169 8.13 3.74 8.50
CA PHE A 169 8.12 3.62 9.96
C PHE A 169 6.74 3.81 10.58
N SER A 170 5.87 4.61 9.99
CA SER A 170 4.49 4.79 10.46
C SER A 170 3.70 3.48 10.49
N CYS A 171 4.09 2.52 9.65
CA CYS A 171 3.48 1.19 9.59
C CYS A 171 3.93 0.24 10.72
N GLN A 172 5.06 0.50 11.39
CA GLN A 172 5.62 -0.39 12.42
C GLN A 172 4.87 -0.38 13.75
N GLY A 173 4.11 0.64 14.06
CA GLY A 173 3.55 0.88 15.40
C GLY A 173 2.66 -0.23 15.97
N LYS A 174 2.23 -1.21 15.19
CA LYS A 174 1.35 -2.31 15.62
C LYS A 174 1.98 -3.72 15.55
N ALA A 175 3.01 -3.93 14.75
CA ALA A 175 3.57 -5.27 14.54
C ALA A 175 4.48 -5.75 15.69
N VAL A 176 4.98 -4.84 16.54
CA VAL A 176 5.95 -5.15 17.61
C VAL A 176 5.27 -5.38 18.98
N ARG A 177 3.97 -5.13 19.12
CA ARG A 177 3.23 -5.24 20.39
C ARG A 177 2.29 -6.44 20.49
N GLY A 178 2.35 -7.41 19.61
CA GLY A 178 1.54 -8.63 19.66
C GLY A 178 2.31 -9.88 20.07
#